data_392b00f3d9f2a570d8f6975d3d6898cf
#
_entry.id   392b00f3d9f2a570d8f6975d3d6898cf
#
_cell.length_a   1.000
_cell.length_b   1.000
_cell.length_c   1.000
_cell.angle_alpha   90.00
_cell.angle_beta   90.00
_cell.angle_gamma   90.00
#
_symmetry.space_group_name_H-M   'P 1'
#
loop_
_entity.id
_entity.type
_entity.pdbx_description
1 polymer ?
#
loop_
_entity_poly.entity_id
_entity_poly.type
_entity_poly.pdbx_seq_one_letter_code
_entity_poly.pdbx_strand_id
1 'polypeptide(L)'
;MAIPITLRKKIADFDPIREGITVQQFCKNIGVSKQTYYNIKACIAERGRAGIVPDSTAPLNPRRVYDDKIRQQVLQARGALQARGQDCGLWSIFYFFLDELGYEQPPSRALIAQWLHEAGVADINARKRPRKSYRHFARGEVNELWQIDAFVYRLFDAPHTQVTIYQVIDDASRFDVGSRAFGTPENGTDARITLRGAIDAYGLPQEVLSDNGDAFATYHRGRLSQTERWLASLGVQSSAGFAPTTQGKDERSHQTMTRFWMLVPPRHWRRSNS
;
A
#
# COMPACT_ATOMS: atom_id res chain seq x y z
N MET A 1 -29.72 -7.42 14.56
CA MET A 1 -28.74 -8.48 14.93
C MET A 1 -29.42 -9.84 14.74
N ALA A 2 -28.77 -10.77 14.02
CA ALA A 2 -29.36 -12.11 13.82
C ALA A 2 -29.33 -12.91 15.14
N ILE A 3 -30.43 -13.59 15.45
CA ILE A 3 -30.52 -14.39 16.67
C ILE A 3 -29.68 -15.68 16.52
N PRO A 4 -28.78 -15.99 17.48
CA PRO A 4 -27.93 -17.16 17.42
C PRO A 4 -28.72 -18.47 17.29
N ILE A 5 -28.17 -19.42 16.56
CA ILE A 5 -28.80 -20.73 16.32
C ILE A 5 -29.11 -21.45 17.63
N THR A 6 -28.27 -21.29 18.65
CA THR A 6 -28.47 -21.86 19.99
C THR A 6 -29.75 -21.36 20.66
N LEU A 7 -30.07 -20.06 20.53
CA LEU A 7 -31.31 -19.48 21.04
C LEU A 7 -32.52 -19.92 20.21
N ARG A 8 -32.36 -20.04 18.89
CA ARG A 8 -33.42 -20.55 18.00
C ARG A 8 -33.78 -22.01 18.30
N LYS A 9 -32.78 -22.83 18.65
CA LYS A 9 -33.04 -24.21 19.14
C LYS A 9 -33.81 -24.20 20.44
N LYS A 10 -33.44 -23.37 21.43
CA LYS A 10 -34.21 -23.26 22.70
C LYS A 10 -35.67 -22.87 22.44
N ILE A 11 -35.92 -21.94 21.49
CA ILE A 11 -37.26 -21.55 21.08
C ILE A 11 -37.99 -22.72 20.40
N ALA A 12 -37.30 -23.50 19.58
CA ALA A 12 -37.88 -24.66 18.91
C ALA A 12 -38.39 -25.71 19.92
N ASP A 13 -37.57 -26.00 20.93
CA ASP A 13 -37.82 -27.07 21.93
C ASP A 13 -38.75 -26.63 23.06
N PHE A 14 -39.00 -25.32 23.21
CA PHE A 14 -39.84 -24.77 24.28
C PHE A 14 -41.32 -25.14 24.11
N ASP A 15 -41.87 -25.73 25.18
CA ASP A 15 -43.29 -26.02 25.32
C ASP A 15 -43.83 -25.44 26.65
N PRO A 16 -44.75 -24.44 26.58
CA PRO A 16 -45.32 -23.78 27.76
C PRO A 16 -46.01 -24.73 28.76
N ILE A 17 -46.65 -25.79 28.27
CA ILE A 17 -47.37 -26.75 29.09
C ILE A 17 -46.36 -27.63 29.83
N ARG A 18 -45.37 -28.12 29.16
CA ARG A 18 -44.34 -29.01 29.71
C ARG A 18 -43.43 -28.32 30.73
N GLU A 19 -43.09 -27.04 30.44
CA GLU A 19 -42.16 -26.27 31.28
C GLU A 19 -42.85 -25.45 32.38
N GLY A 20 -44.21 -25.36 32.36
CA GLY A 20 -44.99 -24.68 33.39
C GLY A 20 -44.77 -23.16 33.46
N ILE A 21 -44.20 -22.55 32.41
CA ILE A 21 -43.97 -21.12 32.34
C ILE A 21 -44.61 -20.51 31.09
N THR A 22 -45.03 -19.27 31.21
CA THR A 22 -45.65 -18.56 30.05
C THR A 22 -44.63 -18.19 29.00
N VAL A 23 -45.08 -18.10 27.73
CA VAL A 23 -44.21 -17.58 26.63
C VAL A 23 -43.56 -16.23 26.99
N GLN A 24 -44.29 -15.39 27.73
CA GLN A 24 -43.75 -14.08 28.16
C GLN A 24 -42.57 -14.22 29.10
N GLN A 25 -42.69 -15.09 30.08
CA GLN A 25 -41.60 -15.38 31.06
C GLN A 25 -40.40 -16.02 30.34
N PHE A 26 -40.66 -16.99 29.46
CA PHE A 26 -39.61 -17.62 28.66
C PHE A 26 -38.86 -16.60 27.82
N CYS A 27 -39.57 -15.75 27.05
CA CYS A 27 -38.95 -14.70 26.23
C CYS A 27 -38.11 -13.72 27.03
N LYS A 28 -38.60 -13.34 28.24
CA LYS A 28 -37.85 -12.48 29.18
C LYS A 28 -36.56 -13.17 29.66
N ASN A 29 -36.63 -14.46 29.96
CA ASN A 29 -35.47 -15.22 30.45
C ASN A 29 -34.36 -15.39 29.41
N ILE A 30 -34.72 -15.51 28.12
CA ILE A 30 -33.74 -15.66 27.03
C ILE A 30 -33.41 -14.34 26.31
N GLY A 31 -33.99 -13.22 26.75
CA GLY A 31 -33.74 -11.88 26.20
C GLY A 31 -34.24 -11.66 24.78
N VAL A 32 -35.38 -12.25 24.40
CA VAL A 32 -35.99 -12.12 23.06
C VAL A 32 -37.38 -11.51 23.16
N SER A 33 -37.82 -10.77 22.12
CA SER A 33 -39.17 -10.25 22.08
C SER A 33 -40.19 -11.39 21.76
N LYS A 34 -41.44 -11.23 22.22
CA LYS A 34 -42.54 -12.17 21.85
C LYS A 34 -42.70 -12.27 20.34
N GLN A 35 -42.62 -11.14 19.62
CA GLN A 35 -42.74 -11.12 18.16
C GLN A 35 -41.68 -12.01 17.52
N THR A 36 -40.44 -11.91 17.98
CA THR A 36 -39.32 -12.76 17.50
C THR A 36 -39.55 -14.24 17.78
N TYR A 37 -40.07 -14.56 18.97
CA TYR A 37 -40.44 -15.94 19.32
C TYR A 37 -41.47 -16.52 18.34
N TYR A 38 -42.56 -15.80 18.10
CA TYR A 38 -43.63 -16.28 17.19
C TYR A 38 -43.16 -16.35 15.74
N ASN A 39 -42.35 -15.41 15.27
CA ASN A 39 -41.77 -15.45 13.92
C ASN A 39 -40.87 -16.71 13.74
N ILE A 40 -40.06 -17.04 14.73
CA ILE A 40 -39.23 -18.26 14.66
C ILE A 40 -40.08 -19.52 14.73
N LYS A 41 -41.11 -19.58 15.60
CA LYS A 41 -42.05 -20.73 15.66
C LYS A 41 -42.82 -20.89 14.33
N ALA A 42 -43.24 -19.81 13.69
CA ALA A 42 -43.87 -19.87 12.36
C ALA A 42 -42.91 -20.42 11.30
N CYS A 43 -41.67 -19.94 11.24
CA CYS A 43 -40.68 -20.51 10.33
C CYS A 43 -40.42 -21.99 10.56
N ILE A 44 -40.43 -22.44 11.84
CA ILE A 44 -40.24 -23.85 12.17
C ILE A 44 -41.47 -24.67 11.81
N ALA A 45 -42.69 -24.13 11.99
CA ALA A 45 -43.90 -24.79 11.60
C ALA A 45 -44.01 -25.00 10.08
N GLU A 46 -43.53 -24.02 9.31
CA GLU A 46 -43.52 -24.05 7.83
C GLU A 46 -42.42 -24.97 7.27
N ARG A 47 -41.20 -24.90 7.82
CA ARG A 47 -40.00 -25.53 7.24
C ARG A 47 -39.43 -26.67 8.07
N GLY A 48 -40.06 -27.01 9.18
CA GLY A 48 -39.56 -28.01 10.11
C GLY A 48 -38.22 -27.60 10.72
N ARG A 49 -37.30 -28.54 10.92
CA ARG A 49 -35.95 -28.30 11.51
C ARG A 49 -35.11 -27.31 10.70
N ALA A 50 -35.35 -27.19 9.39
CA ALA A 50 -34.63 -26.20 8.56
C ALA A 50 -34.96 -24.76 8.96
N GLY A 51 -36.15 -24.48 9.50
CA GLY A 51 -36.55 -23.16 10.00
C GLY A 51 -35.78 -22.67 11.24
N ILE A 52 -35.01 -23.55 11.88
CA ILE A 52 -34.10 -23.15 12.98
C ILE A 52 -32.93 -22.35 12.44
N VAL A 53 -32.45 -22.63 11.24
CA VAL A 53 -31.36 -21.89 10.62
C VAL A 53 -31.88 -20.55 10.12
N PRO A 54 -31.29 -19.41 10.49
CA PRO A 54 -31.72 -18.12 9.98
C PRO A 54 -31.46 -18.03 8.47
N ASP A 55 -32.38 -17.41 7.74
CA ASP A 55 -32.18 -17.12 6.34
C ASP A 55 -30.98 -16.18 6.16
N SER A 56 -30.27 -16.34 5.05
CA SER A 56 -29.19 -15.43 4.68
C SER A 56 -29.73 -14.02 4.47
N THR A 57 -29.10 -13.03 5.07
CA THR A 57 -29.37 -11.62 4.82
C THR A 57 -28.66 -11.09 3.57
N ALA A 58 -27.88 -11.95 2.91
CA ALA A 58 -27.21 -11.58 1.65
C ALA A 58 -28.27 -11.34 0.54
N PRO A 59 -28.02 -10.41 -0.37
CA PRO A 59 -28.88 -10.21 -1.53
C PRO A 59 -29.03 -11.51 -2.32
N LEU A 60 -30.26 -11.86 -2.72
CA LEU A 60 -30.53 -13.04 -3.53
C LEU A 60 -29.76 -13.03 -4.86
N ASN A 61 -29.59 -11.85 -5.43
CA ASN A 61 -28.81 -11.61 -6.63
C ASN A 61 -27.74 -10.55 -6.34
N PRO A 62 -26.55 -10.92 -5.81
CA PRO A 62 -25.46 -9.98 -5.64
C PRO A 62 -25.05 -9.45 -7.01
N ARG A 63 -24.98 -8.13 -7.16
CA ARG A 63 -24.57 -7.49 -8.40
C ARG A 63 -23.10 -7.86 -8.67
N ARG A 64 -22.85 -8.85 -9.53
CA ARG A 64 -21.51 -9.18 -10.04
C ARG A 64 -21.19 -8.18 -11.15
N VAL A 65 -20.19 -7.34 -10.93
CA VAL A 65 -19.69 -6.40 -11.93
C VAL A 65 -18.62 -7.08 -12.80
N TYR A 66 -17.94 -8.09 -12.26
CA TYR A 66 -16.80 -8.75 -12.90
C TYR A 66 -17.00 -10.27 -12.92
N ASP A 67 -16.65 -10.89 -14.05
CA ASP A 67 -16.69 -12.34 -14.29
C ASP A 67 -15.34 -13.02 -13.97
N ASP A 68 -15.31 -14.36 -14.09
CA ASP A 68 -14.09 -15.14 -13.84
C ASP A 68 -12.97 -14.82 -14.85
N LYS A 69 -13.31 -14.30 -16.04
CA LYS A 69 -12.34 -13.87 -17.04
C LYS A 69 -11.49 -12.71 -16.55
N ILE A 70 -12.15 -11.72 -15.92
CA ILE A 70 -11.46 -10.56 -15.34
C ILE A 70 -10.60 -10.96 -14.16
N ARG A 71 -11.05 -11.95 -13.36
CA ARG A 71 -10.23 -12.53 -12.29
C ARG A 71 -8.95 -13.17 -12.85
N GLN A 72 -9.04 -13.94 -13.94
CA GLN A 72 -7.87 -14.50 -14.60
C GLN A 72 -6.95 -13.41 -15.17
N GLN A 73 -7.51 -12.33 -15.73
CA GLN A 73 -6.72 -11.19 -16.21
C GLN A 73 -5.93 -10.51 -15.09
N VAL A 74 -6.44 -10.45 -13.86
CA VAL A 74 -5.69 -9.94 -12.70
C VAL A 74 -4.45 -10.79 -12.44
N LEU A 75 -4.56 -12.12 -12.50
CA LEU A 75 -3.42 -13.02 -12.32
C LEU A 75 -2.41 -12.89 -13.46
N GLN A 76 -2.89 -12.76 -14.71
CA GLN A 76 -2.06 -12.55 -15.88
C GLN A 76 -1.32 -11.20 -15.83
N ALA A 77 -2.01 -10.13 -15.45
CA ALA A 77 -1.41 -8.80 -15.25
C ALA A 77 -0.28 -8.85 -14.21
N ARG A 78 -0.51 -9.53 -13.07
CA ARG A 78 0.54 -9.73 -12.07
C ARG A 78 1.75 -10.47 -12.66
N GLY A 79 1.52 -11.55 -13.40
CA GLY A 79 2.60 -12.32 -14.03
C GLY A 79 3.37 -11.51 -15.07
N ALA A 80 2.68 -10.71 -15.89
CA ALA A 80 3.29 -9.84 -16.88
C ALA A 80 4.16 -8.75 -16.24
N LEU A 81 3.67 -8.08 -15.20
CA LEU A 81 4.43 -7.08 -14.43
C LEU A 81 5.66 -7.72 -13.77
N GLN A 82 5.50 -8.91 -13.19
CA GLN A 82 6.60 -9.62 -12.56
C GLN A 82 7.67 -10.04 -13.56
N ALA A 83 7.29 -10.51 -14.75
CA ALA A 83 8.22 -10.85 -15.82
C ALA A 83 8.99 -9.64 -16.37
N ARG A 84 8.39 -8.44 -16.31
CA ARG A 84 9.04 -7.17 -16.67
C ARG A 84 9.87 -6.58 -15.53
N GLY A 85 9.93 -7.21 -14.36
CA GLY A 85 10.62 -6.69 -13.18
C GLY A 85 9.97 -5.46 -12.53
N GLN A 86 8.74 -5.18 -12.90
CA GLN A 86 7.97 -4.08 -12.36
C GLN A 86 7.32 -4.46 -11.02
N ASP A 87 6.91 -3.45 -10.26
CA ASP A 87 6.07 -3.70 -9.08
C ASP A 87 4.77 -4.37 -9.52
N CYS A 88 4.45 -5.49 -8.88
CA CYS A 88 3.25 -6.29 -9.16
C CYS A 88 2.23 -6.23 -8.01
N GLY A 89 2.22 -5.11 -7.29
CA GLY A 89 1.27 -4.80 -6.23
C GLY A 89 -0.11 -4.39 -6.75
N LEU A 90 -1.01 -4.09 -5.80
CA LEU A 90 -2.41 -3.77 -6.10
C LEU A 90 -2.57 -2.54 -7.01
N TRP A 91 -1.75 -1.51 -6.79
CA TRP A 91 -1.77 -0.29 -7.60
C TRP A 91 -1.26 -0.54 -9.01
N SER A 92 -0.15 -1.26 -9.15
CA SER A 92 0.45 -1.56 -10.44
C SER A 92 -0.49 -2.39 -11.30
N ILE A 93 -1.19 -3.37 -10.70
CA ILE A 93 -2.22 -4.14 -11.40
C ILE A 93 -3.41 -3.26 -11.77
N PHE A 94 -3.86 -2.37 -10.88
CA PHE A 94 -4.96 -1.46 -11.16
C PHE A 94 -4.65 -0.55 -12.35
N TYR A 95 -3.45 0.06 -12.40
CA TYR A 95 -3.00 0.88 -13.52
C TYR A 95 -2.76 0.07 -14.79
N PHE A 96 -2.29 -1.17 -14.69
CA PHE A 96 -2.19 -2.08 -15.83
C PHE A 96 -3.54 -2.27 -16.54
N PHE A 97 -4.62 -2.38 -15.77
CA PHE A 97 -5.98 -2.47 -16.33
C PHE A 97 -6.41 -1.18 -17.02
N LEU A 98 -6.07 -0.01 -16.48
CA LEU A 98 -6.36 1.30 -17.09
C LEU A 98 -5.54 1.51 -18.35
N ASP A 99 -4.23 1.37 -18.24
CA ASP A 99 -3.28 1.87 -19.24
C ASP A 99 -3.02 0.85 -20.37
N GLU A 100 -2.93 -0.46 -20.04
CA GLU A 100 -2.59 -1.49 -21.03
C GLU A 100 -3.82 -2.26 -21.52
N LEU A 101 -4.81 -2.50 -20.67
CA LEU A 101 -6.02 -3.22 -21.05
C LEU A 101 -7.19 -2.30 -21.44
N GLY A 102 -7.08 -0.99 -21.22
CA GLY A 102 -8.07 0.01 -21.62
C GLY A 102 -9.41 -0.08 -20.86
N TYR A 103 -9.42 -0.60 -19.63
CA TYR A 103 -10.64 -0.65 -18.83
C TYR A 103 -10.94 0.74 -18.23
N GLU A 104 -12.10 1.30 -18.55
CA GLU A 104 -12.57 2.55 -17.92
C GLU A 104 -12.85 2.37 -16.42
N GLN A 105 -13.30 1.18 -16.03
CA GLN A 105 -13.62 0.84 -14.64
C GLN A 105 -12.91 -0.48 -14.25
N PRO A 106 -11.65 -0.43 -13.86
CA PRO A 106 -10.92 -1.61 -13.41
C PRO A 106 -11.47 -2.15 -12.09
N PRO A 107 -11.19 -3.43 -11.75
CA PRO A 107 -11.54 -3.99 -10.46
C PRO A 107 -10.97 -3.15 -9.31
N SER A 108 -11.75 -2.96 -8.25
CA SER A 108 -11.26 -2.23 -7.08
C SER A 108 -10.04 -2.92 -6.47
N ARG A 109 -9.15 -2.14 -5.86
CA ARG A 109 -7.96 -2.68 -5.19
C ARG A 109 -8.28 -3.73 -4.13
N ALA A 110 -9.42 -3.57 -3.43
CA ALA A 110 -9.88 -4.54 -2.45
C ALA A 110 -10.24 -5.89 -3.12
N LEU A 111 -10.89 -5.84 -4.27
CA LEU A 111 -11.27 -7.02 -5.04
C LEU A 111 -10.04 -7.70 -5.65
N ILE A 112 -9.09 -6.92 -6.20
CA ILE A 112 -7.80 -7.43 -6.68
C ILE A 112 -7.07 -8.14 -5.53
N ALA A 113 -6.99 -7.53 -4.33
CA ALA A 113 -6.36 -8.13 -3.17
C ALA A 113 -7.02 -9.46 -2.77
N GLN A 114 -8.34 -9.51 -2.76
CA GLN A 114 -9.10 -10.71 -2.46
C GLN A 114 -8.76 -11.83 -3.46
N TRP A 115 -8.79 -11.56 -4.75
CA TRP A 115 -8.51 -12.57 -5.78
C TRP A 115 -7.07 -13.06 -5.76
N LEU A 116 -6.09 -12.19 -5.50
CA LEU A 116 -4.70 -12.60 -5.34
C LEU A 116 -4.49 -13.48 -4.10
N HIS A 117 -5.20 -13.17 -3.00
CA HIS A 117 -5.17 -14.00 -1.80
C HIS A 117 -5.83 -15.36 -2.02
N GLU A 118 -7.02 -15.40 -2.63
CA GLU A 118 -7.73 -16.64 -2.97
C GLU A 118 -6.91 -17.53 -3.94
N ALA A 119 -6.12 -16.92 -4.82
CA ALA A 119 -5.21 -17.64 -5.71
C ALA A 119 -3.89 -18.07 -5.04
N GLY A 120 -3.65 -17.72 -3.76
CA GLY A 120 -2.44 -18.08 -3.03
C GLY A 120 -1.16 -17.40 -3.53
N VAL A 121 -1.28 -16.37 -4.40
CA VAL A 121 -0.12 -15.66 -4.97
C VAL A 121 0.28 -14.40 -4.17
N ALA A 122 -0.48 -14.06 -3.16
CA ALA A 122 -0.21 -12.94 -2.25
C ALA A 122 -0.40 -13.38 -0.80
N ASP A 123 0.69 -13.76 -0.14
CA ASP A 123 0.67 -14.06 1.28
C ASP A 123 0.57 -12.78 2.11
N ILE A 124 -0.31 -12.81 3.11
CA ILE A 124 -0.33 -11.80 4.15
C ILE A 124 0.88 -12.07 5.06
N ASN A 125 2.00 -11.43 4.77
CA ASN A 125 3.15 -11.50 5.66
C ASN A 125 2.80 -10.78 6.98
N ALA A 126 2.49 -11.55 8.03
CA ALA A 126 2.12 -11.03 9.34
C ALA A 126 3.22 -10.12 9.96
N ARG A 127 4.49 -10.30 9.56
CA ARG A 127 5.63 -9.47 9.97
C ARG A 127 5.63 -8.09 9.32
N LYS A 128 4.95 -7.92 8.17
CA LYS A 128 4.83 -6.65 7.44
C LYS A 128 3.57 -5.85 7.80
N ARG A 129 2.80 -6.27 8.80
CA ARG A 129 1.68 -5.45 9.29
C ARG A 129 2.25 -4.15 9.86
N PRO A 130 1.80 -2.97 9.38
CA PRO A 130 2.19 -1.71 9.98
C PRO A 130 1.79 -1.75 11.46
N ARG A 131 2.74 -1.52 12.36
CA ARG A 131 2.43 -1.38 13.78
C ARG A 131 1.51 -0.17 13.91
N LYS A 132 0.45 -0.26 14.69
CA LYS A 132 -0.55 0.80 14.93
C LYS A 132 0.07 2.15 15.37
N SER A 133 1.32 2.15 15.81
CA SER A 133 2.08 3.32 16.26
C SER A 133 2.75 4.14 15.15
N TYR A 134 2.79 3.67 13.91
CA TYR A 134 3.34 4.46 12.81
C TYR A 134 2.30 5.46 12.33
N ARG A 135 2.40 6.70 12.82
CA ARG A 135 1.76 7.83 12.15
C ARG A 135 2.48 7.99 10.81
N HIS A 136 1.75 7.81 9.71
CA HIS A 136 2.24 8.19 8.40
C HIS A 136 2.44 9.72 8.41
N PHE A 137 3.70 10.14 8.46
CA PHE A 137 4.04 11.53 8.24
C PHE A 137 4.09 11.72 6.71
N ALA A 138 3.12 12.42 6.17
CA ALA A 138 3.12 12.85 4.78
C ALA A 138 2.70 14.31 4.77
N ARG A 139 3.39 15.11 3.97
CA ARG A 139 2.99 16.51 3.72
C ARG A 139 1.68 16.53 2.94
N GLY A 140 0.97 17.65 3.05
CA GLY A 140 -0.36 17.80 2.44
C GLY A 140 -0.31 18.15 0.96
N GLU A 141 0.70 18.89 0.55
CA GLU A 141 0.81 19.45 -0.79
C GLU A 141 2.10 19.04 -1.50
N VAL A 142 2.06 18.96 -2.83
CA VAL A 142 3.22 18.71 -3.67
C VAL A 142 4.21 19.88 -3.57
N ASN A 143 5.50 19.60 -3.68
CA ASN A 143 6.59 20.56 -3.52
C ASN A 143 6.69 21.18 -2.11
N GLU A 144 5.94 20.70 -1.12
CA GLU A 144 6.11 21.13 0.28
C GLU A 144 7.39 20.53 0.87
N LEU A 145 7.65 19.25 0.61
CA LEU A 145 8.83 18.54 1.09
C LEU A 145 9.32 17.56 0.03
N TRP A 146 10.59 17.68 -0.36
CA TRP A 146 11.29 16.64 -1.10
C TRP A 146 12.24 15.89 -0.18
N GLN A 147 12.34 14.58 -0.38
CA GLN A 147 13.32 13.73 0.29
C GLN A 147 14.40 13.35 -0.71
N ILE A 148 15.67 13.56 -0.36
CA ILE A 148 16.81 13.10 -1.15
C ILE A 148 17.57 12.04 -0.37
N ASP A 149 17.89 10.93 -1.05
CA ASP A 149 18.70 9.86 -0.52
C ASP A 149 19.72 9.40 -1.58
N ALA A 150 20.80 8.80 -1.13
CA ALA A 150 21.85 8.26 -1.97
C ALA A 150 22.13 6.80 -1.62
N PHE A 151 22.25 5.95 -2.62
CA PHE A 151 22.63 4.57 -2.41
C PHE A 151 23.62 4.08 -3.48
N VAL A 152 24.46 3.14 -3.10
CA VAL A 152 25.43 2.52 -4.01
C VAL A 152 24.80 1.33 -4.70
N TYR A 153 24.94 1.28 -6.02
CA TYR A 153 24.52 0.16 -6.84
C TYR A 153 25.71 -0.41 -7.64
N ARG A 154 25.74 -1.73 -7.83
CA ARG A 154 26.75 -2.40 -8.66
C ARG A 154 26.11 -2.79 -9.99
N LEU A 155 26.68 -2.29 -11.09
CA LEU A 155 26.24 -2.63 -12.42
C LEU A 155 26.57 -4.12 -12.75
N PHE A 156 25.80 -4.69 -13.64
CA PHE A 156 26.01 -6.07 -14.14
C PHE A 156 27.08 -6.14 -15.24
N ASP A 157 27.93 -5.12 -15.37
CA ASP A 157 29.09 -5.15 -16.26
C ASP A 157 30.21 -6.06 -15.72
N ALA A 158 31.13 -6.49 -16.60
CA ALA A 158 32.23 -7.38 -16.21
C ALA A 158 33.08 -6.86 -15.04
N PRO A 159 33.39 -5.54 -14.91
CA PRO A 159 34.09 -5.01 -13.74
C PRO A 159 33.19 -4.77 -12.52
N HIS A 160 31.89 -5.03 -12.60
CA HIS A 160 30.92 -4.72 -11.53
C HIS A 160 31.06 -3.28 -11.04
N THR A 161 31.04 -2.33 -11.99
CA THR A 161 31.23 -0.90 -11.71
C THR A 161 30.26 -0.42 -10.64
N GLN A 162 30.79 0.21 -9.61
CA GLN A 162 29.95 0.86 -8.59
C GLN A 162 29.52 2.23 -9.09
N VAL A 163 28.23 2.52 -8.91
CA VAL A 163 27.65 3.85 -9.15
C VAL A 163 26.90 4.29 -7.90
N THR A 164 26.95 5.58 -7.63
CA THR A 164 26.13 6.21 -6.61
C THR A 164 24.90 6.79 -7.26
N ILE A 165 23.72 6.41 -6.78
CA ILE A 165 22.45 6.88 -7.30
C ILE A 165 21.84 7.81 -6.27
N TYR A 166 21.53 9.02 -6.71
CA TYR A 166 20.77 9.99 -5.94
C TYR A 166 19.33 9.95 -6.43
N GLN A 167 18.40 9.81 -5.50
CA GLN A 167 16.97 9.82 -5.76
C GLN A 167 16.31 10.93 -4.98
N VAL A 168 15.42 11.68 -5.63
CA VAL A 168 14.63 12.76 -5.02
C VAL A 168 13.16 12.43 -5.17
N ILE A 169 12.45 12.30 -4.05
CA ILE A 169 11.04 11.95 -4.00
C ILE A 169 10.25 13.07 -3.36
N ASP A 170 9.15 13.47 -3.99
CA ASP A 170 8.17 14.36 -3.36
C ASP A 170 7.37 13.60 -2.29
N ASP A 171 7.35 14.15 -1.06
CA ASP A 171 6.77 13.46 0.11
C ASP A 171 5.25 13.30 0.02
N ALA A 172 4.54 14.23 -0.58
CA ALA A 172 3.10 14.20 -0.72
C ALA A 172 2.64 13.21 -1.79
N SER A 173 3.15 13.35 -3.01
CA SER A 173 2.74 12.54 -4.16
C SER A 173 3.45 11.17 -4.25
N ARG A 174 4.60 11.02 -3.62
CA ARG A 174 5.54 9.89 -3.78
C ARG A 174 6.14 9.78 -5.18
N PHE A 175 6.06 10.85 -5.95
CA PHE A 175 6.60 10.92 -7.27
C PHE A 175 8.12 11.11 -7.22
N ASP A 176 8.85 10.40 -8.07
CA ASP A 176 10.29 10.57 -8.26
C ASP A 176 10.51 11.81 -9.13
N VAL A 177 10.88 12.91 -8.50
CA VAL A 177 11.14 14.19 -9.18
C VAL A 177 12.53 14.23 -9.80
N GLY A 178 13.42 13.29 -9.45
CA GLY A 178 14.73 13.20 -10.08
C GLY A 178 15.57 12.07 -9.53
N SER A 179 16.04 11.21 -10.42
CA SER A 179 17.01 10.17 -10.12
C SER A 179 18.18 10.27 -11.08
N ARG A 180 19.42 10.26 -10.54
CA ARG A 180 20.65 10.28 -11.33
C ARG A 180 21.71 9.35 -10.75
N ALA A 181 22.45 8.69 -11.66
CA ALA A 181 23.55 7.80 -11.32
C ALA A 181 24.88 8.43 -11.71
N PHE A 182 25.87 8.35 -10.81
CA PHE A 182 27.20 8.87 -11.00
C PHE A 182 28.25 7.78 -10.72
N GLY A 183 29.34 7.79 -11.46
CA GLY A 183 30.49 6.88 -11.26
C GLY A 183 31.43 7.31 -10.14
N THR A 184 31.06 8.27 -9.33
CA THR A 184 31.82 8.83 -8.21
C THR A 184 31.23 8.35 -6.88
N PRO A 185 32.03 8.25 -5.81
CA PRO A 185 31.49 8.08 -4.45
C PRO A 185 30.53 9.22 -4.10
N GLU A 186 29.70 8.97 -3.10
CA GLU A 186 28.74 9.96 -2.60
C GLU A 186 29.43 11.31 -2.30
N ASN A 187 28.88 12.39 -2.86
CA ASN A 187 29.40 13.74 -2.69
C ASN A 187 28.32 14.81 -2.92
N GLY A 188 28.53 16.00 -2.34
CA GLY A 188 27.56 17.10 -2.41
C GLY A 188 27.43 17.73 -3.80
N THR A 189 28.39 17.55 -4.71
CA THR A 189 28.30 18.11 -6.06
C THR A 189 27.27 17.35 -6.89
N ASP A 190 27.32 16.02 -6.88
CA ASP A 190 26.37 15.16 -7.60
C ASP A 190 24.97 15.28 -7.02
N ALA A 191 24.87 15.42 -5.68
CA ALA A 191 23.59 15.72 -5.03
C ALA A 191 22.96 17.01 -5.53
N ARG A 192 23.75 18.09 -5.64
CA ARG A 192 23.27 19.38 -6.16
C ARG A 192 22.91 19.32 -7.65
N ILE A 193 23.66 18.57 -8.46
CA ILE A 193 23.33 18.35 -9.88
C ILE A 193 21.97 17.64 -10.00
N THR A 194 21.73 16.63 -9.18
CA THR A 194 20.45 15.92 -9.17
C THR A 194 19.31 16.81 -8.72
N LEU A 195 19.46 17.53 -7.61
CA LEU A 195 18.46 18.49 -7.12
C LEU A 195 18.21 19.62 -8.14
N ARG A 196 19.25 20.15 -8.79
CA ARG A 196 19.09 21.16 -9.82
C ARG A 196 18.22 20.65 -10.96
N GLY A 197 18.48 19.45 -11.47
CA GLY A 197 17.65 18.86 -12.53
C GLY A 197 16.20 18.64 -12.12
N ALA A 198 15.96 18.26 -10.86
CA ALA A 198 14.61 18.15 -10.33
C ALA A 198 13.90 19.51 -10.22
N ILE A 199 14.61 20.53 -9.71
CA ILE A 199 14.11 21.92 -9.60
C ILE A 199 13.78 22.51 -10.98
N ASP A 200 14.64 22.31 -11.96
CA ASP A 200 14.44 22.81 -13.32
C ASP A 200 13.19 22.18 -13.98
N ALA A 201 12.86 20.93 -13.63
CA ALA A 201 11.72 20.21 -14.19
C ALA A 201 10.40 20.43 -13.43
N TYR A 202 10.43 20.55 -12.10
CA TYR A 202 9.22 20.51 -11.25
C TYR A 202 9.07 21.73 -10.33
N GLY A 203 9.99 22.70 -10.39
CA GLY A 203 9.97 23.89 -9.55
C GLY A 203 10.67 23.71 -8.21
N LEU A 204 10.71 24.79 -7.42
CA LEU A 204 11.37 24.81 -6.12
C LEU A 204 10.49 24.17 -5.04
N PRO A 205 11.03 23.20 -4.25
CA PRO A 205 10.35 22.76 -3.05
C PRO A 205 10.48 23.81 -1.92
N GLN A 206 9.60 23.75 -0.92
CA GLN A 206 9.75 24.59 0.27
C GLN A 206 10.87 24.04 1.19
N GLU A 207 10.99 22.73 1.26
CA GLU A 207 11.92 22.04 2.14
C GLU A 207 12.54 20.82 1.45
N VAL A 208 13.84 20.57 1.70
CA VAL A 208 14.55 19.35 1.30
C VAL A 208 15.02 18.62 2.56
N LEU A 209 14.55 17.39 2.74
CA LEU A 209 14.97 16.46 3.79
C LEU A 209 16.03 15.51 3.24
N SER A 210 17.15 15.43 3.91
CA SER A 210 18.23 14.47 3.60
C SER A 210 18.56 13.62 4.82
N ASP A 211 19.40 12.60 4.62
CA ASP A 211 20.09 11.95 5.72
C ASP A 211 21.18 12.87 6.34
N ASN A 212 21.82 12.38 7.40
CA ASN A 212 22.92 13.10 8.08
C ASN A 212 24.28 12.91 7.40
N GLY A 213 24.32 12.50 6.13
CA GLY A 213 25.54 12.32 5.35
C GLY A 213 26.28 13.64 5.09
N ASP A 214 27.60 13.59 5.03
CA ASP A 214 28.44 14.77 4.78
C ASP A 214 28.17 15.45 3.43
N ALA A 215 27.60 14.72 2.48
CA ALA A 215 27.19 15.24 1.19
C ALA A 215 25.98 16.21 1.27
N PHE A 216 25.14 16.05 2.28
CA PHE A 216 23.86 16.73 2.40
C PHE A 216 23.81 17.71 3.54
N ALA A 217 23.96 17.25 4.79
CA ALA A 217 23.72 18.04 5.98
C ALA A 217 24.84 17.91 6.99
N THR A 218 25.43 19.06 7.36
CA THR A 218 26.53 19.13 8.35
C THR A 218 26.26 20.11 9.49
N TYR A 219 25.07 20.73 9.55
CA TYR A 219 24.75 21.74 10.55
C TYR A 219 24.87 21.22 12.00
N HIS A 220 24.61 19.94 12.23
CA HIS A 220 24.77 19.28 13.52
C HIS A 220 26.27 19.23 13.97
N ARG A 221 27.22 19.44 13.06
CA ARG A 221 28.67 19.57 13.33
C ARG A 221 29.11 21.03 13.45
N GLY A 222 28.15 21.97 13.57
CA GLY A 222 28.44 23.38 13.73
C GLY A 222 28.88 24.12 12.45
N ARG A 223 28.71 23.52 11.28
CA ARG A 223 28.98 24.14 9.97
C ARG A 223 27.96 23.74 8.94
N LEU A 224 27.73 24.61 7.93
CA LEU A 224 26.88 24.30 6.81
C LEU A 224 27.65 23.68 5.66
N SER A 225 27.14 22.61 5.08
CA SER A 225 27.63 22.01 3.83
C SER A 225 27.43 22.96 2.66
N GLN A 226 28.10 22.70 1.54
CA GLN A 226 27.84 23.44 0.32
C GLN A 226 26.41 23.26 -0.21
N THR A 227 25.82 22.08 -0.02
CA THR A 227 24.46 21.78 -0.41
C THR A 227 23.46 22.60 0.41
N GLU A 228 23.61 22.68 1.73
CA GLU A 228 22.78 23.50 2.61
C GLU A 228 22.87 24.99 2.25
N ARG A 229 24.07 25.53 2.02
CA ARG A 229 24.25 26.92 1.59
C ARG A 229 23.58 27.21 0.24
N TRP A 230 23.71 26.29 -0.70
CA TRP A 230 23.11 26.42 -2.01
C TRP A 230 21.59 26.39 -1.93
N LEU A 231 20.98 25.47 -1.18
CA LEU A 231 19.53 25.42 -0.95
C LEU A 231 19.04 26.72 -0.28
N ALA A 232 19.75 27.19 0.75
CA ALA A 232 19.42 28.45 1.40
C ALA A 232 19.49 29.66 0.46
N SER A 233 20.44 29.68 -0.49
CA SER A 233 20.50 30.74 -1.52
C SER A 233 19.32 30.75 -2.47
N LEU A 234 18.62 29.62 -2.60
CA LEU A 234 17.39 29.48 -3.39
C LEU A 234 16.12 29.72 -2.57
N GLY A 235 16.25 29.99 -1.26
CA GLY A 235 15.12 30.13 -0.35
C GLY A 235 14.48 28.81 0.10
N VAL A 236 15.17 27.69 -0.13
CA VAL A 236 14.73 26.34 0.23
C VAL A 236 15.26 25.96 1.62
N GLN A 237 14.38 25.51 2.50
CA GLN A 237 14.78 25.02 3.82
C GLN A 237 15.47 23.65 3.69
N SER A 238 16.58 23.46 4.40
CA SER A 238 17.27 22.18 4.50
C SER A 238 17.03 21.56 5.88
N SER A 239 16.60 20.31 5.91
CA SER A 239 16.35 19.53 7.12
C SER A 239 17.07 18.19 7.05
N ALA A 240 17.54 17.70 8.20
CA ALA A 240 18.14 16.37 8.29
C ALA A 240 17.26 15.44 9.14
N GLY A 241 17.08 14.21 8.66
CA GLY A 241 16.29 13.20 9.34
C GLY A 241 17.00 12.62 10.56
N PHE A 242 16.43 12.79 11.76
CA PHE A 242 16.95 12.23 13.01
C PHE A 242 16.41 10.85 13.37
N ALA A 243 15.41 10.33 12.66
CA ALA A 243 14.76 9.09 13.02
C ALA A 243 14.79 8.06 11.87
N PRO A 244 15.08 6.79 12.16
CA PRO A 244 15.03 5.71 11.15
C PRO A 244 13.66 5.57 10.46
N THR A 245 12.62 6.13 11.06
CA THR A 245 11.24 6.08 10.55
C THR A 245 10.98 7.06 9.40
N THR A 246 11.81 8.08 9.21
CA THR A 246 11.68 9.04 8.11
C THR A 246 12.23 8.48 6.79
N GLN A 247 13.20 7.59 6.83
CA GLN A 247 13.87 6.99 5.67
C GLN A 247 13.19 5.73 5.13
N GLY A 248 12.26 5.12 5.85
CA GLY A 248 11.56 3.89 5.42
C GLY A 248 10.73 4.03 4.13
N LYS A 249 10.55 5.24 3.63
CA LYS A 249 9.85 5.54 2.38
C LYS A 249 10.78 5.35 1.17
N ASP A 250 12.01 5.80 1.29
CA ASP A 250 13.02 5.74 0.23
C ASP A 250 13.53 4.32 0.05
N GLU A 251 13.70 3.55 1.14
CA GLU A 251 14.08 2.15 1.10
C GLU A 251 13.18 1.30 0.19
N ARG A 252 11.87 1.55 0.20
CA ARG A 252 10.91 0.84 -0.65
C ARG A 252 11.05 1.22 -2.12
N SER A 253 11.32 2.49 -2.40
CA SER A 253 11.61 2.98 -3.75
C SER A 253 12.90 2.38 -4.28
N HIS A 254 13.96 2.36 -3.48
CA HIS A 254 15.24 1.73 -3.80
C HIS A 254 15.08 0.23 -4.12
N GLN A 255 14.29 -0.51 -3.34
CA GLN A 255 14.00 -1.91 -3.61
C GLN A 255 13.30 -2.11 -4.95
N THR A 256 12.35 -1.26 -5.30
CA THR A 256 11.62 -1.31 -6.58
C THR A 256 12.57 -1.03 -7.74
N MET A 257 13.40 0.01 -7.64
CA MET A 257 14.38 0.38 -8.65
C MET A 257 15.44 -0.72 -8.83
N THR A 258 15.97 -1.27 -7.74
CA THR A 258 16.94 -2.36 -7.78
C THR A 258 16.37 -3.61 -8.46
N ARG A 259 15.12 -3.99 -8.17
CA ARG A 259 14.45 -5.11 -8.83
C ARG A 259 14.27 -4.88 -10.33
N PHE A 260 13.87 -3.68 -10.71
CA PHE A 260 13.71 -3.32 -12.12
C PHE A 260 15.04 -3.47 -12.87
N TRP A 261 16.14 -2.98 -12.33
CA TRP A 261 17.45 -3.08 -12.97
C TRP A 261 18.04 -4.49 -12.99
N MET A 262 17.69 -5.34 -12.03
CA MET A 262 18.06 -6.75 -12.06
C MET A 262 17.46 -7.51 -13.27
N LEU A 263 16.31 -7.08 -13.75
CA LEU A 263 15.58 -7.75 -14.84
C LEU A 263 15.74 -7.03 -16.19
N VAL A 264 16.04 -5.74 -16.18
CA VAL A 264 16.33 -4.94 -17.36
C VAL A 264 17.78 -4.43 -17.25
N PRO A 265 18.80 -5.27 -17.59
CA PRO A 265 20.16 -4.81 -17.52
C PRO A 265 20.32 -3.59 -18.44
N PRO A 266 20.94 -2.50 -17.98
CA PRO A 266 21.12 -1.31 -18.78
C PRO A 266 21.96 -1.63 -20.02
N ARG A 267 21.31 -1.66 -21.18
CA ARG A 267 21.97 -2.01 -22.45
C ARG A 267 23.05 -1.02 -22.87
N HIS A 268 23.02 0.24 -22.37
CA HIS A 268 24.01 1.27 -22.68
C HIS A 268 24.14 2.28 -21.53
N TRP A 269 25.02 2.02 -20.58
CA TRP A 269 25.52 3.08 -19.75
C TRP A 269 26.60 3.84 -20.55
N ARG A 270 26.26 4.99 -21.11
CA ARG A 270 27.26 5.90 -21.68
C ARG A 270 27.77 6.78 -20.54
N ARG A 271 29.09 6.76 -20.28
CA ARG A 271 29.71 7.83 -19.52
C ARG A 271 29.44 9.12 -20.30
N SER A 272 28.62 10.03 -19.76
CA SER A 272 28.61 11.42 -20.21
C SER A 272 29.89 12.05 -19.70
N ASN A 273 30.98 11.88 -20.47
CA ASN A 273 32.13 12.73 -20.37
C ASN A 273 31.81 13.97 -21.20
N SER A 274 31.53 15.07 -20.56
CA SER A 274 32.01 16.44 -20.86
C SER A 274 31.29 17.41 -19.95
#